data_bea4f72e919ccbdd31ace5e7f3d01ea9
#
_entry.id   bea4f72e919ccbdd31ace5e7f3d01ea9
#
_cell.length_a   1.000
_cell.length_b   1.000
_cell.length_c   1.000
_cell.angle_alpha   90.00
_cell.angle_beta   90.00
_cell.angle_gamma   90.00
#
_symmetry.space_group_name_H-M   'P 1'
#
loop_
_entity.id
_entity.type
_entity.pdbx_description
1 polymer ?
#
loop_
_entity_poly.entity_id
_entity_poly.type
_entity_poly.pdbx_seq_one_letter_code
_entity_poly.pdbx_strand_id
1 'polypeptide(L)'
;AARGAGARGAAADDTPSGPMTPSETLGPASKGNAAASKPADTSRKARVPGMARYRSIGHDDVVMFDAPSDKAKKLYQAPHGMPVEIIAVLQGWVKVRDMQGDIAWVQRDDLSDRRTVIATTTATMLREPDQAAMPWFDAARGVVFELEGDALKPVDDKGFVRVHHADGQSGYVEAGQLWGI
;
A
#
# COMPACT_ATOMS: atom_id res chain seq x y z
N ALA A 1 33.59 60.45 -15.08
CA ALA A 1 33.31 61.72 -14.41
C ALA A 1 31.99 61.60 -13.73
N ALA A 2 31.97 61.40 -12.47
CA ALA A 2 31.80 62.35 -11.37
C ALA A 2 30.33 62.52 -10.95
N ARG A 3 30.00 61.99 -9.76
CA ARG A 3 29.65 62.70 -8.51
C ARG A 3 28.23 63.31 -8.54
N GLY A 4 27.42 63.23 -7.54
CA GLY A 4 27.43 63.27 -6.11
C GLY A 4 25.97 63.01 -5.62
N ALA A 5 25.71 62.48 -4.48
CA ALA A 5 25.80 62.94 -3.13
C ALA A 5 24.68 63.92 -2.71
N GLY A 6 24.00 63.58 -1.61
CA GLY A 6 23.23 64.43 -0.74
C GLY A 6 21.83 63.89 -0.42
N ALA A 7 21.52 63.33 0.65
CA ALA A 7 21.58 63.66 2.11
C ALA A 7 20.28 64.33 2.62
N ARG A 8 19.67 63.63 3.60
CA ARG A 8 19.11 64.10 4.89
C ARG A 8 17.73 64.69 4.96
N GLY A 9 17.08 64.25 6.05
CA GLY A 9 16.08 64.94 6.86
C GLY A 9 14.95 64.02 7.24
N ALA A 10 14.91 63.36 8.30
CA ALA A 10 14.87 63.65 9.76
C ALA A 10 13.53 64.15 10.24
N ALA A 11 13.00 63.41 11.18
CA ALA A 11 12.28 63.73 12.41
C ALA A 11 10.76 64.01 12.28
N ALA A 12 10.03 63.45 13.05
CA ALA A 12 9.64 63.35 14.43
C ALA A 12 8.10 63.30 14.51
N ASP A 13 7.65 62.37 15.29
CA ASP A 13 6.97 62.56 16.60
C ASP A 13 5.52 62.98 16.53
N ASP A 14 4.64 62.14 16.97
CA ASP A 14 3.77 62.48 18.11
C ASP A 14 2.88 61.28 18.49
N THR A 15 3.08 60.81 19.69
CA THR A 15 2.09 60.07 20.51
C THR A 15 1.33 61.10 21.36
N PRO A 16 0.04 60.90 21.71
CA PRO A 16 -0.19 60.26 23.01
C PRO A 16 -1.53 59.48 23.18
N SER A 17 -1.39 58.56 24.03
CA SER A 17 -2.15 58.19 25.23
C SER A 17 -3.66 57.95 25.17
N GLY A 18 -4.05 56.79 25.39
CA GLY A 18 -4.71 56.05 26.40
C GLY A 18 -6.15 56.43 26.82
N PRO A 19 -6.78 55.80 27.80
CA PRO A 19 -6.97 54.37 28.04
C PRO A 19 -8.47 54.00 28.15
N MET A 20 -8.85 52.76 28.19
CA MET A 20 -9.86 52.21 29.12
C MET A 20 -10.17 50.73 28.81
N THR A 21 -9.82 49.90 29.71
CA THR A 21 -10.48 48.65 30.08
C THR A 21 -11.70 48.92 30.97
N PRO A 22 -12.59 48.03 31.37
CA PRO A 22 -12.49 46.57 31.40
C PRO A 22 -13.83 45.82 31.04
N SER A 23 -13.77 44.52 31.00
CA SER A 23 -14.65 43.54 31.68
C SER A 23 -14.57 42.21 30.96
N GLU A 24 -13.93 41.34 31.54
CA GLU A 24 -14.31 40.05 32.17
C GLU A 24 -15.50 39.32 31.52
N THR A 25 -15.22 38.15 30.99
CA THR A 25 -15.98 36.97 31.39
C THR A 25 -15.12 35.70 31.09
N LEU A 26 -14.78 35.05 32.17
CA LEU A 26 -14.15 33.75 32.27
C LEU A 26 -15.04 32.66 31.63
N GLY A 27 -14.46 31.84 30.77
CA GLY A 27 -14.98 30.53 30.40
C GLY A 27 -13.84 29.55 30.28
N PRO A 28 -13.95 28.31 30.79
CA PRO A 28 -12.79 27.51 31.15
C PRO A 28 -12.15 26.84 29.94
N ALA A 29 -10.83 26.78 29.99
CA ALA A 29 -9.96 26.02 29.12
C ALA A 29 -10.38 24.55 29.04
N SER A 30 -10.81 24.11 27.87
CA SER A 30 -10.86 22.70 27.55
C SER A 30 -9.54 22.33 26.90
N LYS A 31 -8.72 21.63 27.65
CA LYS A 31 -7.55 20.93 27.11
C LYS A 31 -8.04 19.83 26.18
N GLY A 32 -8.08 20.10 24.91
CA GLY A 32 -8.23 19.09 23.89
C GLY A 32 -6.93 18.29 23.75
N ASN A 33 -6.96 17.13 24.33
CA ASN A 33 -5.93 16.11 24.20
C ASN A 33 -5.87 15.67 22.74
N ALA A 34 -4.86 16.13 22.01
CA ALA A 34 -4.55 15.59 20.68
C ALA A 34 -3.92 14.20 20.89
N ALA A 35 -4.77 13.23 21.15
CA ALA A 35 -4.40 11.84 20.98
C ALA A 35 -4.20 11.57 19.50
N ALA A 36 -2.96 11.37 19.10
CA ALA A 36 -2.61 10.82 17.81
C ALA A 36 -3.32 9.47 17.67
N SER A 37 -4.42 9.48 16.96
CA SER A 37 -5.12 8.27 16.55
C SER A 37 -4.19 7.53 15.58
N LYS A 38 -3.58 6.44 16.04
CA LYS A 38 -3.08 5.40 15.13
C LYS A 38 -4.17 5.12 14.10
N PRO A 39 -3.85 5.06 12.79
CA PRO A 39 -4.81 4.60 11.83
C PRO A 39 -5.22 3.18 12.25
N ALA A 40 -6.47 3.05 12.66
CA ALA A 40 -7.07 1.76 12.93
C ALA A 40 -6.94 0.94 11.66
N ASP A 41 -6.39 -0.24 11.82
CA ASP A 41 -6.36 -1.31 10.81
C ASP A 41 -7.78 -1.55 10.30
N THR A 42 -8.14 -0.85 9.24
CA THR A 42 -9.41 -1.01 8.52
C THR A 42 -9.34 -2.17 7.53
N SER A 43 -8.29 -3.00 7.62
CA SER A 43 -8.08 -4.16 6.73
C SER A 43 -9.17 -5.22 6.81
N ARG A 44 -10.13 -5.12 7.73
CA ARG A 44 -11.14 -6.15 7.95
C ARG A 44 -12.42 -6.02 7.14
N LYS A 45 -12.63 -5.03 6.28
CA LYS A 45 -13.99 -4.81 5.78
C LYS A 45 -14.16 -4.25 4.36
N ALA A 46 -13.42 -4.74 3.39
CA ALA A 46 -13.79 -4.51 2.01
C ALA A 46 -13.76 -5.81 1.22
N ARG A 47 -14.60 -6.76 1.62
CA ARG A 47 -14.94 -7.86 0.73
C ARG A 47 -15.88 -7.31 -0.33
N VAL A 48 -15.39 -7.12 -1.54
CA VAL A 48 -16.24 -6.88 -2.69
C VAL A 48 -16.99 -8.19 -2.96
N PRO A 49 -18.33 -8.24 -2.86
CA PRO A 49 -19.06 -9.48 -3.07
C PRO A 49 -18.77 -10.02 -4.47
N GLY A 50 -18.40 -11.30 -4.56
CA GLY A 50 -18.16 -11.98 -5.84
C GLY A 50 -16.76 -11.81 -6.42
N MET A 51 -15.81 -11.14 -5.74
CA MET A 51 -14.44 -11.02 -6.18
C MET A 51 -13.47 -11.66 -5.19
N ALA A 52 -12.47 -12.38 -5.68
CA ALA A 52 -11.39 -12.88 -4.84
C ALA A 52 -10.66 -11.68 -4.19
N ARG A 53 -10.25 -11.82 -2.93
CA ARG A 53 -9.53 -10.77 -2.20
C ARG A 53 -8.23 -10.37 -2.88
N TYR A 54 -7.54 -11.32 -3.45
CA TYR A 54 -6.27 -11.13 -4.16
C TYR A 54 -6.42 -11.53 -5.63
N ARG A 55 -5.71 -10.82 -6.48
CA ARG A 55 -5.51 -11.11 -7.89
C ARG A 55 -4.04 -10.89 -8.26
N SER A 56 -3.68 -11.19 -9.48
CA SER A 56 -2.36 -10.88 -10.01
C SER A 56 -2.44 -10.00 -11.25
N ILE A 57 -1.35 -9.31 -11.53
CA ILE A 57 -1.16 -8.54 -12.76
C ILE A 57 -1.10 -9.52 -13.94
N GLY A 58 -1.90 -9.27 -14.96
CA GLY A 58 -2.14 -10.21 -16.05
C GLY A 58 -1.09 -10.21 -17.15
N HIS A 59 -0.32 -9.15 -17.32
CA HIS A 59 0.72 -9.02 -18.33
C HIS A 59 1.80 -8.02 -17.90
N ASP A 60 2.88 -7.92 -18.65
CA ASP A 60 3.95 -6.98 -18.37
C ASP A 60 3.53 -5.53 -18.68
N ASP A 61 4.23 -4.59 -18.06
CA ASP A 61 4.07 -3.14 -18.30
C ASP A 61 2.70 -2.56 -17.93
N VAL A 62 1.94 -3.22 -17.07
CA VAL A 62 0.69 -2.67 -16.54
C VAL A 62 0.96 -1.40 -15.75
N VAL A 63 0.31 -0.32 -16.15
CA VAL A 63 0.48 0.99 -15.50
C VAL A 63 -0.45 1.12 -14.31
N MET A 64 0.12 1.48 -13.17
CA MET A 64 -0.59 1.83 -11.96
C MET A 64 -0.82 3.33 -11.88
N PHE A 65 -2.03 3.75 -11.49
CA PHE A 65 -2.47 5.14 -11.46
C PHE A 65 -2.86 5.61 -10.05
N ASP A 66 -2.82 6.90 -9.80
CA ASP A 66 -3.26 7.51 -8.55
C ASP A 66 -4.79 7.66 -8.46
N ALA A 67 -5.50 7.62 -9.59
CA ALA A 67 -6.96 7.71 -9.68
C ALA A 67 -7.52 6.79 -10.77
N PRO A 68 -8.83 6.45 -10.75
CA PRO A 68 -9.46 5.56 -11.72
C PRO A 68 -9.74 6.28 -13.05
N SER A 69 -8.68 6.65 -13.77
CA SER A 69 -8.75 7.34 -15.05
C SER A 69 -7.47 7.18 -15.86
N ASP A 70 -7.58 7.03 -17.16
CA ASP A 70 -6.43 6.99 -18.09
C ASP A 70 -5.65 8.31 -18.14
N LYS A 71 -6.27 9.41 -17.70
CA LYS A 71 -5.66 10.74 -17.60
C LYS A 71 -5.01 11.00 -16.24
N ALA A 72 -5.15 10.07 -15.31
CA ALA A 72 -4.56 10.16 -13.98
C ALA A 72 -3.03 10.07 -14.04
N LYS A 73 -2.39 10.48 -12.96
CA LYS A 73 -0.94 10.38 -12.84
C LYS A 73 -0.52 8.91 -12.80
N LYS A 74 0.40 8.56 -13.67
CA LYS A 74 1.06 7.25 -13.66
C LYS A 74 2.02 7.19 -12.47
N LEU A 75 1.88 6.16 -11.64
CA LEU A 75 2.72 5.95 -10.47
C LEU A 75 3.94 5.10 -10.81
N TYR A 76 3.69 3.89 -11.28
CA TYR A 76 4.73 2.92 -11.68
C TYR A 76 4.14 1.87 -12.64
N GLN A 77 5.01 1.04 -13.20
CA GLN A 77 4.64 -0.13 -13.96
C GLN A 77 4.77 -1.38 -13.09
N ALA A 78 3.72 -2.19 -13.07
CA ALA A 78 3.69 -3.44 -12.33
C ALA A 78 4.07 -4.61 -13.27
N PRO A 79 4.96 -5.51 -12.83
CA PRO A 79 5.34 -6.66 -13.62
C PRO A 79 4.24 -7.72 -13.65
N HIS A 80 4.25 -8.55 -14.69
CA HIS A 80 3.38 -9.71 -14.81
C HIS A 80 3.47 -10.61 -13.55
N GLY A 81 2.34 -11.11 -13.12
CA GLY A 81 2.26 -12.01 -11.97
C GLY A 81 2.38 -11.34 -10.60
N MET A 82 2.61 -10.03 -10.51
CA MET A 82 2.63 -9.33 -9.22
C MET A 82 1.29 -9.51 -8.51
N PRO A 83 1.26 -10.09 -7.27
CA PRO A 83 0.02 -10.18 -6.51
C PRO A 83 -0.43 -8.81 -6.02
N VAL A 84 -1.74 -8.58 -6.00
CA VAL A 84 -2.37 -7.37 -5.52
C VAL A 84 -3.62 -7.70 -4.70
N GLU A 85 -3.84 -6.96 -3.61
CA GLU A 85 -5.06 -7.05 -2.81
C GLU A 85 -6.12 -6.08 -3.36
N ILE A 86 -7.32 -6.59 -3.62
CA ILE A 86 -8.45 -5.78 -4.08
C ILE A 86 -9.04 -5.01 -2.91
N ILE A 87 -9.05 -3.69 -3.01
CA ILE A 87 -9.65 -2.79 -2.00
C ILE A 87 -11.04 -2.33 -2.43
N ALA A 88 -11.20 -1.92 -3.70
CA ALA A 88 -12.45 -1.44 -4.24
C ALA A 88 -12.51 -1.65 -5.76
N VAL A 89 -13.73 -1.70 -6.29
CA VAL A 89 -13.98 -1.80 -7.73
C VAL A 89 -14.89 -0.66 -8.16
N LEU A 90 -14.54 0.03 -9.24
CA LEU A 90 -15.26 1.15 -9.79
C LEU A 90 -15.20 1.11 -11.34
N GLN A 91 -16.34 0.81 -11.98
CA GLN A 91 -16.56 0.97 -13.44
C GLN A 91 -15.35 0.67 -14.34
N GLY A 92 -14.83 -0.56 -14.28
CA GLY A 92 -13.68 -0.97 -15.09
C GLY A 92 -12.33 -0.69 -14.44
N TRP A 93 -12.30 -0.02 -13.30
CA TRP A 93 -11.10 0.22 -12.50
C TRP A 93 -11.13 -0.55 -11.19
N VAL A 94 -9.96 -0.96 -10.73
CA VAL A 94 -9.80 -1.66 -9.46
C VAL A 94 -8.77 -0.92 -8.62
N LYS A 95 -9.15 -0.57 -7.40
CA LYS A 95 -8.23 -0.06 -6.40
C LYS A 95 -7.54 -1.22 -5.73
N VAL A 96 -6.24 -1.21 -5.75
CA VAL A 96 -5.41 -2.31 -5.25
C VAL A 96 -4.39 -1.83 -4.24
N ARG A 97 -3.91 -2.77 -3.42
CA ARG A 97 -2.79 -2.60 -2.52
C ARG A 97 -1.73 -3.63 -2.86
N ASP A 98 -0.47 -3.23 -2.87
CA ASP A 98 0.66 -4.14 -3.04
C ASP A 98 1.21 -4.66 -1.69
N MET A 99 2.27 -5.48 -1.76
CA MET A 99 2.93 -6.04 -0.58
C MET A 99 3.57 -4.96 0.32
N GLN A 100 3.97 -3.83 -0.22
CA GLN A 100 4.55 -2.70 0.50
C GLN A 100 3.49 -1.88 1.24
N GLY A 101 2.22 -2.03 0.85
CA GLY A 101 1.09 -1.28 1.38
C GLY A 101 0.72 -0.08 0.51
N ASP A 102 1.39 0.10 -0.62
CA ASP A 102 1.09 1.17 -1.56
C ASP A 102 -0.24 0.92 -2.26
N ILE A 103 -1.00 2.00 -2.42
CA ILE A 103 -2.34 1.97 -2.99
C ILE A 103 -2.32 2.62 -4.37
N ALA A 104 -2.87 1.91 -5.35
CA ALA A 104 -2.97 2.37 -6.72
C ALA A 104 -4.29 1.94 -7.37
N TRP A 105 -4.55 2.48 -8.55
CA TRP A 105 -5.63 2.06 -9.43
C TRP A 105 -5.06 1.38 -10.67
N VAL A 106 -5.72 0.32 -11.08
CA VAL A 106 -5.39 -0.47 -12.27
C VAL A 106 -6.65 -0.75 -13.07
N GLN A 107 -6.56 -0.90 -14.37
CA GLN A 107 -7.70 -1.33 -15.18
C GLN A 107 -8.06 -2.78 -14.82
N ARG A 108 -9.34 -3.08 -14.80
CA ARG A 108 -9.83 -4.40 -14.45
C ARG A 108 -9.32 -5.48 -15.41
N ASP A 109 -9.20 -5.12 -16.69
CA ASP A 109 -8.80 -6.04 -17.74
C ASP A 109 -7.30 -6.38 -17.70
N ASP A 110 -6.52 -5.57 -16.97
CA ASP A 110 -5.09 -5.83 -16.70
C ASP A 110 -4.86 -6.83 -15.56
N LEU A 111 -5.93 -7.26 -14.87
CA LEU A 111 -5.86 -8.24 -13.80
C LEU A 111 -6.18 -9.65 -14.31
N SER A 112 -5.38 -10.62 -13.87
CA SER A 112 -5.57 -12.04 -14.15
C SER A 112 -6.37 -12.74 -13.04
N ASP A 113 -7.13 -13.78 -13.42
CA ASP A 113 -7.75 -14.72 -12.48
C ASP A 113 -6.75 -15.71 -11.88
N ARG A 114 -5.58 -15.86 -12.49
CA ARG A 114 -4.47 -16.62 -11.90
C ARG A 114 -4.07 -15.97 -10.58
N ARG A 115 -3.94 -16.79 -9.56
CA ARG A 115 -3.52 -16.34 -8.24
C ARG A 115 -2.03 -16.57 -8.09
N THR A 116 -1.37 -15.51 -7.68
CA THR A 116 0.04 -15.57 -7.28
C THR A 116 0.19 -15.13 -5.83
N VAL A 117 1.28 -15.55 -5.24
CA VAL A 117 1.74 -15.16 -3.90
C VAL A 117 3.20 -14.75 -3.97
N ILE A 118 3.64 -13.91 -3.08
CA ILE A 118 5.01 -13.38 -3.09
C ILE A 118 5.68 -13.63 -1.74
N ALA A 119 6.95 -14.03 -1.77
CA ALA A 119 7.74 -14.22 -0.57
C ALA A 119 8.03 -12.89 0.14
N THR A 120 7.64 -12.80 1.40
CA THR A 120 7.88 -11.62 2.26
C THR A 120 9.23 -11.63 2.95
N THR A 121 9.79 -12.83 3.08
CA THR A 121 11.13 -13.11 3.63
C THR A 121 11.80 -14.16 2.74
N THR A 122 12.94 -14.69 3.14
CA THR A 122 13.44 -15.94 2.54
C THR A 122 12.42 -17.03 2.82
N ALA A 123 11.91 -17.67 1.79
CA ALA A 123 10.88 -18.70 1.85
C ALA A 123 11.46 -20.03 1.37
N THR A 124 11.43 -21.05 2.22
CA THR A 124 11.87 -22.38 1.86
C THR A 124 10.72 -23.14 1.20
N MET A 125 10.93 -23.58 -0.03
CA MET A 125 10.00 -24.44 -0.73
C MET A 125 10.30 -25.90 -0.41
N LEU A 126 9.34 -26.60 0.15
CA LEU A 126 9.44 -27.98 0.62
C LEU A 126 8.74 -28.93 -0.35
N ARG A 127 9.15 -30.19 -0.35
CA ARG A 127 8.54 -31.27 -1.18
C ARG A 127 7.18 -31.70 -0.67
N GLU A 128 6.97 -31.61 0.64
CA GLU A 128 5.76 -32.03 1.35
C GLU A 128 5.33 -30.94 2.35
N PRO A 129 4.06 -30.89 2.77
CA PRO A 129 3.60 -29.91 3.76
C PRO A 129 4.01 -30.35 5.18
N ASP A 130 5.30 -30.34 5.43
CA ASP A 130 5.92 -30.70 6.70
C ASP A 130 7.24 -29.95 6.87
N GLN A 131 7.48 -29.34 8.02
CA GLN A 131 8.70 -28.60 8.32
C GLN A 131 9.97 -29.48 8.30
N ALA A 132 9.83 -30.79 8.51
CA ALA A 132 10.92 -31.75 8.43
C ALA A 132 11.15 -32.28 7.00
N ALA A 133 10.32 -31.89 6.03
CA ALA A 133 10.44 -32.33 4.65
C ALA A 133 11.72 -31.78 3.99
N MET A 134 12.21 -32.51 3.00
CA MET A 134 13.36 -32.06 2.23
C MET A 134 13.05 -30.80 1.45
N PRO A 135 13.90 -29.76 1.55
CA PRO A 135 13.72 -28.55 0.76
C PRO A 135 14.04 -28.82 -0.73
N TRP A 136 13.32 -28.14 -1.59
CA TRP A 136 13.69 -27.96 -2.98
C TRP A 136 14.77 -26.89 -3.12
N PHE A 137 14.46 -25.69 -2.64
CA PHE A 137 15.34 -24.53 -2.63
C PHE A 137 14.78 -23.43 -1.69
N ASP A 138 15.62 -22.45 -1.42
CA ASP A 138 15.24 -21.22 -0.71
C ASP A 138 15.00 -20.09 -1.71
N ALA A 139 13.80 -19.54 -1.70
CA ALA A 139 13.43 -18.39 -2.49
C ALA A 139 13.71 -17.10 -1.72
N ALA A 140 14.37 -16.16 -2.34
CA ALA A 140 14.59 -14.85 -1.75
C ALA A 140 13.27 -14.07 -1.59
N ARG A 141 13.28 -13.08 -0.70
CA ARG A 141 12.18 -12.12 -0.63
C ARG A 141 11.90 -11.50 -2.01
N GLY A 142 10.61 -11.40 -2.36
CA GLY A 142 10.17 -10.85 -3.63
C GLY A 142 9.99 -11.89 -4.74
N VAL A 143 10.36 -13.13 -4.52
CA VAL A 143 10.06 -14.22 -5.47
C VAL A 143 8.56 -14.46 -5.50
N VAL A 144 8.01 -14.51 -6.71
CA VAL A 144 6.60 -14.77 -6.98
C VAL A 144 6.40 -16.23 -7.31
N PHE A 145 5.38 -16.83 -6.71
CA PHE A 145 4.92 -18.18 -6.99
C PHE A 145 3.49 -18.13 -7.51
N GLU A 146 3.14 -19.05 -8.39
CA GLU A 146 1.75 -19.30 -8.76
C GLU A 146 1.10 -20.18 -7.67
N LEU A 147 -0.10 -19.78 -7.24
CA LEU A 147 -0.86 -20.55 -6.26
C LEU A 147 -1.45 -21.78 -6.92
N GLU A 148 -1.14 -22.96 -6.40
CA GLU A 148 -1.81 -24.21 -6.80
C GLU A 148 -2.89 -24.61 -5.80
N GLY A 149 -4.01 -25.12 -6.31
CA GLY A 149 -5.12 -25.61 -5.50
C GLY A 149 -6.29 -24.64 -5.36
N ASP A 150 -7.01 -24.74 -4.23
CA ASP A 150 -8.20 -23.92 -3.99
C ASP A 150 -7.83 -22.49 -3.62
N ALA A 151 -8.11 -21.57 -4.52
CA ALA A 151 -7.86 -20.13 -4.32
C ALA A 151 -8.67 -19.51 -3.17
N LEU A 152 -9.74 -20.19 -2.71
CA LEU A 152 -10.56 -19.75 -1.59
C LEU A 152 -10.06 -20.27 -0.24
N LYS A 153 -9.34 -21.40 -0.27
CA LYS A 153 -8.70 -22.01 0.91
C LYS A 153 -7.26 -22.41 0.57
N PRO A 154 -6.38 -21.42 0.36
CA PRO A 154 -5.02 -21.69 -0.13
C PRO A 154 -4.10 -22.33 0.92
N VAL A 155 -4.41 -22.18 2.19
CA VAL A 155 -3.61 -22.71 3.31
C VAL A 155 -4.20 -24.05 3.73
N ASP A 156 -3.37 -25.07 3.81
CA ASP A 156 -3.76 -26.39 4.33
C ASP A 156 -3.87 -26.41 5.88
N ASP A 157 -4.30 -27.55 6.42
CA ASP A 157 -4.51 -27.71 7.88
C ASP A 157 -3.20 -27.67 8.68
N LYS A 158 -2.05 -27.77 8.01
CA LYS A 158 -0.70 -27.71 8.61
C LYS A 158 -0.05 -26.33 8.48
N GLY A 159 -0.70 -25.36 7.81
CA GLY A 159 -0.20 -24.01 7.63
C GLY A 159 0.67 -23.82 6.41
N PHE A 160 0.62 -24.73 5.44
CA PHE A 160 1.35 -24.63 4.18
C PHE A 160 0.47 -24.25 3.01
N VAL A 161 1.10 -23.63 2.02
CA VAL A 161 0.49 -23.25 0.75
C VAL A 161 1.18 -24.02 -0.36
N ARG A 162 0.39 -24.69 -1.20
CA ARG A 162 0.91 -25.33 -2.40
C ARG A 162 1.14 -24.31 -3.49
N VAL A 163 2.36 -24.27 -3.99
CA VAL A 163 2.80 -23.27 -4.98
C VAL A 163 3.59 -23.90 -6.11
N HIS A 164 3.57 -23.22 -7.25
CA HIS A 164 4.37 -23.55 -8.43
C HIS A 164 5.35 -22.41 -8.70
N HIS A 165 6.63 -22.75 -8.89
CA HIS A 165 7.68 -21.82 -9.23
C HIS A 165 7.87 -21.75 -10.76
N ALA A 166 8.37 -20.62 -11.26
CA ALA A 166 8.60 -20.40 -12.69
C ALA A 166 9.52 -21.43 -13.35
N ASP A 167 10.40 -22.06 -12.58
CA ASP A 167 11.29 -23.16 -13.04
C ASP A 167 10.56 -24.49 -13.29
N GLY A 168 9.24 -24.53 -13.08
CA GLY A 168 8.43 -25.73 -13.31
C GLY A 168 8.30 -26.67 -12.12
N GLN A 169 8.79 -26.26 -10.95
CA GLN A 169 8.70 -27.07 -9.72
C GLN A 169 7.49 -26.67 -8.88
N SER A 170 6.76 -27.66 -8.39
CA SER A 170 5.68 -27.47 -7.41
C SER A 170 6.13 -27.96 -6.05
N GLY A 171 5.71 -27.29 -5.00
CA GLY A 171 6.04 -27.63 -3.63
C GLY A 171 5.16 -26.87 -2.64
N TYR A 172 5.62 -26.82 -1.41
CA TYR A 172 4.90 -26.24 -0.29
C TYR A 172 5.75 -25.17 0.37
N VAL A 173 5.15 -24.04 0.67
CA VAL A 173 5.78 -22.93 1.40
C VAL A 173 4.91 -22.61 2.60
N GLU A 174 5.54 -22.29 3.73
CA GLU A 174 4.84 -21.90 4.94
C GLU A 174 4.06 -20.59 4.71
N ALA A 175 2.78 -20.58 5.09
CA ALA A 175 1.89 -19.45 4.85
C ALA A 175 2.40 -18.12 5.43
N GLY A 176 3.09 -18.18 6.58
CA GLY A 176 3.67 -17.01 7.24
C GLY A 176 4.80 -16.32 6.45
N GLN A 177 5.38 -17.00 5.46
CA GLN A 177 6.44 -16.48 4.60
C GLN A 177 5.91 -15.83 3.31
N LEU A 178 4.58 -15.88 3.09
CA LEU A 178 3.93 -15.46 1.85
C LEU A 178 2.94 -14.32 2.08
N TRP A 179 2.80 -13.47 1.09
CA TRP A 179 1.75 -12.48 0.98
C TRP A 179 0.91 -12.74 -0.29
N GLY A 180 -0.39 -12.44 -0.22
CA GLY A 180 -1.32 -12.69 -1.34
C GLY A 180 -2.21 -13.92 -1.16
N ILE A 181 -2.27 -14.45 0.06
CA ILE A 181 -3.03 -15.66 0.43
C ILE A 181 -4.50 -15.34 0.69
#